data_9d0073a041f818d8b35e6527cd93f55c
#
_entry.id   9d0073a041f818d8b35e6527cd93f55c
#
_cell.length_a   1.000
_cell.length_b   1.000
_cell.length_c   1.000
_cell.angle_alpha   90.00
_cell.angle_beta   90.00
_cell.angle_gamma   90.00
#
_symmetry.space_group_name_H-M   'P 1'
#
loop_
_entity.id
_entity.type
_entity.pdbx_description
1 polymer ?
#
loop_
_entity_poly.entity_id
_entity_poly.type
_entity_poly.pdbx_seq_one_letter_code
_entity_poly.pdbx_strand_id
1 'polypeptide(L)'
;RDRDVTGVQTCALPILCLAPWTHTYLSPQTERRMCCASREPAQNFEQYIDTASGSGRYIPITLEQHWNSDHMRSVRRRMLAGETLPECEVCNDRLLNTDVYRDYFWHMFQHRYDDVIAKTDLNGHTTMQPVSWDYRFTNLCNFKCRTCGDMLSSSWETEQRQHRMIDWTNTKNSWMKPDIRSQISQFQSSQVEQEFSQAVEEHRVEEIYWVGGEPLMYPQHWRYMRRIIELGDGNRVYARYNTNLSRIRDAQTELFSDILDHVRDWQICASLDGIGRIGEY
;
A
#
# COMPACT_ATOMS: atom_id res chain seq x y z
N ARG A 1 15.24 -15.62 -39.33
CA ARG A 1 14.18 -16.60 -38.97
C ARG A 1 13.78 -16.27 -37.55
N ASP A 2 12.86 -15.34 -37.45
CA ASP A 2 12.22 -14.94 -36.22
C ASP A 2 11.42 -16.13 -35.72
N ARG A 3 11.80 -16.64 -34.58
CA ARG A 3 10.96 -17.56 -33.84
C ARG A 3 9.84 -16.73 -33.26
N ASP A 4 8.61 -17.09 -33.58
CA ASP A 4 7.40 -16.63 -32.94
C ASP A 4 7.42 -16.93 -31.43
N VAL A 5 8.12 -16.11 -30.69
CA VAL A 5 8.00 -16.03 -29.23
C VAL A 5 6.78 -15.17 -28.83
N THR A 6 6.21 -14.49 -29.82
CA THR A 6 5.09 -13.55 -29.64
C THR A 6 3.75 -14.19 -29.25
N GLY A 7 3.50 -15.44 -29.67
CA GLY A 7 2.21 -16.10 -29.41
C GLY A 7 1.97 -16.50 -27.96
N VAL A 8 2.99 -16.87 -27.22
CA VAL A 8 2.87 -17.24 -25.80
C VAL A 8 2.85 -16.00 -24.90
N GLN A 9 3.59 -14.96 -25.27
CA GLN A 9 3.62 -13.71 -24.51
C GLN A 9 2.29 -12.94 -24.59
N THR A 10 1.62 -12.92 -25.75
CA THR A 10 0.36 -12.18 -25.90
C THR A 10 -0.81 -12.83 -25.15
N CYS A 11 -0.77 -14.13 -24.87
CA CYS A 11 -1.80 -14.78 -24.06
C CYS A 11 -1.53 -14.67 -22.55
N ALA A 12 -0.27 -14.53 -22.12
CA ALA A 12 0.10 -14.44 -20.70
C ALA A 12 0.08 -12.99 -20.17
N LEU A 13 0.37 -12.00 -21.00
CA LEU A 13 0.45 -10.59 -20.63
C LEU A 13 -0.82 -10.00 -19.99
N PRO A 14 -2.05 -10.33 -20.43
CA PRO A 14 -3.26 -9.81 -19.80
C PRO A 14 -3.48 -10.32 -18.36
N ILE A 15 -2.83 -11.43 -17.99
CA ILE A 15 -3.04 -12.08 -16.69
C ILE A 15 -1.90 -11.77 -15.71
N LEU A 16 -0.68 -11.55 -16.18
CA LEU A 16 0.48 -11.32 -15.34
C LEU A 16 0.48 -9.89 -14.76
N CYS A 17 0.58 -9.82 -13.43
CA CYS A 17 0.78 -8.60 -12.68
C CYS A 17 2.09 -8.71 -11.89
N LEU A 18 2.93 -7.67 -11.93
CA LEU A 18 4.22 -7.69 -11.22
C LEU A 18 4.13 -7.29 -9.75
N ALA A 19 2.96 -6.84 -9.26
CA ALA A 19 2.76 -6.47 -7.88
C ALA A 19 3.23 -7.54 -6.87
N PRO A 20 2.96 -8.86 -7.05
CA PRO A 20 3.39 -9.88 -6.09
C PRO A 20 4.92 -9.99 -5.89
N TRP A 21 5.72 -9.40 -6.76
CA TRP A 21 7.18 -9.42 -6.72
C TRP A 21 7.83 -8.08 -6.47
N THR A 22 7.07 -6.99 -6.62
CA THR A 22 7.62 -5.63 -6.60
C THR A 22 6.96 -4.73 -5.59
N HIS A 23 5.73 -5.03 -5.18
CA HIS A 23 4.89 -4.13 -4.40
C HIS A 23 4.50 -4.69 -3.04
N THR A 24 4.37 -3.81 -2.06
CA THR A 24 3.82 -4.13 -0.74
C THR A 24 2.80 -3.09 -0.29
N TYR A 25 1.67 -3.57 0.23
CA TYR A 25 0.60 -2.75 0.76
C TYR A 25 0.43 -2.99 2.27
N LEU A 26 0.22 -1.90 3.00
CA LEU A 26 -0.13 -1.92 4.42
C LEU A 26 -1.22 -0.88 4.72
N SER A 27 -2.35 -1.32 5.28
CA SER A 27 -3.42 -0.41 5.73
C SER A 27 -3.05 0.34 7.01
N PRO A 28 -3.77 1.42 7.38
CA PRO A 28 -3.57 2.09 8.67
C PRO A 28 -3.86 1.19 9.89
N GLN A 29 -4.59 0.09 9.69
CA GLN A 29 -4.84 -0.93 10.72
C GLN A 29 -3.84 -2.09 10.64
N THR A 30 -2.78 -1.94 9.84
CA THR A 30 -1.71 -2.93 9.64
C THR A 30 -2.10 -4.21 8.89
N GLU A 31 -3.20 -4.15 8.14
CA GLU A 31 -3.55 -5.25 7.23
C GLU A 31 -2.58 -5.27 6.05
N ARG A 32 -1.99 -6.44 5.79
CA ARG A 32 -1.10 -6.64 4.64
C ARG A 32 -1.85 -7.30 3.50
N ARG A 33 -1.58 -6.81 2.30
CA ARG A 33 -2.15 -7.35 1.06
C ARG A 33 -1.13 -7.30 -0.07
N MET A 34 -1.41 -8.04 -1.12
CA MET A 34 -0.61 -7.99 -2.35
C MET A 34 -0.65 -6.59 -2.99
N CYS A 35 -1.82 -5.96 -3.03
CA CYS A 35 -2.01 -4.57 -3.46
C CYS A 35 -3.30 -4.00 -2.86
N CYS A 36 -3.53 -2.70 -2.99
CA CYS A 36 -4.72 -2.04 -2.42
C CYS A 36 -6.04 -2.52 -3.01
N ALA A 37 -6.04 -3.05 -4.24
CA ALA A 37 -7.23 -3.57 -4.93
C ALA A 37 -7.42 -5.08 -4.78
N SER A 38 -6.47 -5.80 -4.19
CA SER A 38 -6.59 -7.26 -4.04
C SER A 38 -7.71 -7.63 -3.08
N ARG A 39 -8.40 -8.72 -3.42
CA ARG A 39 -9.37 -9.37 -2.52
C ARG A 39 -8.71 -10.56 -1.84
N GLU A 40 -8.09 -10.29 -0.72
CA GLU A 40 -7.45 -11.35 0.07
C GLU A 40 -8.52 -12.16 0.83
N PRO A 41 -8.30 -13.46 1.09
CA PRO A 41 -9.25 -14.30 1.80
C PRO A 41 -9.61 -13.78 3.21
N ALA A 42 -8.67 -13.13 3.86
CA ALA A 42 -8.81 -12.57 5.18
C ALA A 42 -8.70 -11.04 5.14
N GLN A 43 -9.72 -10.38 4.57
CA GLN A 43 -9.76 -8.92 4.41
C GLN A 43 -10.34 -8.18 5.61
N ASN A 44 -10.27 -8.74 6.81
CA ASN A 44 -10.73 -8.04 7.97
C ASN A 44 -9.66 -8.06 9.07
N PHE A 45 -9.69 -7.06 9.90
CA PHE A 45 -8.74 -6.89 10.99
C PHE A 45 -8.77 -8.07 11.99
N GLU A 46 -9.85 -8.83 12.06
CA GLU A 46 -10.00 -9.96 12.99
C GLU A 46 -8.96 -11.05 12.80
N GLN A 47 -8.41 -11.22 11.59
CA GLN A 47 -7.32 -12.16 11.35
C GLN A 47 -6.09 -11.87 12.21
N TYR A 48 -5.93 -10.62 12.66
CA TYR A 48 -4.83 -10.18 13.52
C TYR A 48 -5.18 -10.22 15.00
N ILE A 49 -6.31 -10.81 15.36
CA ILE A 49 -6.74 -11.02 16.75
C ILE A 49 -6.69 -12.51 17.07
N ASP A 50 -5.95 -12.88 18.10
CA ASP A 50 -5.91 -14.25 18.59
C ASP A 50 -7.24 -14.64 19.23
N THR A 51 -8.12 -15.20 18.42
CA THR A 51 -9.37 -15.78 18.87
C THR A 51 -9.21 -17.25 19.26
N ALA A 52 -8.19 -17.94 18.75
CA ALA A 52 -8.00 -19.37 18.97
C ALA A 52 -7.60 -19.68 20.41
N SER A 53 -6.74 -18.88 21.03
CA SER A 53 -6.40 -19.01 22.44
C SER A 53 -7.41 -18.35 23.38
N GLY A 54 -8.38 -17.61 22.83
CA GLY A 54 -9.32 -16.78 23.60
C GLY A 54 -8.68 -15.56 24.26
N SER A 55 -7.41 -15.25 23.95
CA SER A 55 -6.69 -14.12 24.54
C SER A 55 -7.19 -12.76 24.04
N GLY A 56 -7.77 -12.71 22.84
CA GLY A 56 -8.14 -11.47 22.16
C GLY A 56 -6.94 -10.57 21.86
N ARG A 57 -5.73 -11.10 21.91
CA ARG A 57 -4.48 -10.37 21.72
C ARG A 57 -4.28 -10.02 20.25
N TYR A 58 -3.76 -8.82 19.98
CA TYR A 58 -3.33 -8.41 18.67
C TYR A 58 -2.03 -9.13 18.25
N ILE A 59 -2.05 -9.75 17.07
CA ILE A 59 -0.92 -10.49 16.48
C ILE A 59 -0.69 -9.96 15.07
N PRO A 60 0.11 -8.90 14.90
CA PRO A 60 0.45 -8.37 13.58
C PRO A 60 1.37 -9.32 12.80
N ILE A 61 1.35 -9.15 11.49
CA ILE A 61 2.21 -9.89 10.56
C ILE A 61 3.28 -8.93 10.00
N THR A 62 4.56 -9.29 10.12
CA THR A 62 5.66 -8.50 9.54
C THR A 62 5.71 -8.62 8.03
N LEU A 63 6.46 -7.73 7.35
CA LEU A 63 6.68 -7.83 5.90
C LEU A 63 7.36 -9.16 5.54
N GLU A 64 8.36 -9.57 6.28
CA GLU A 64 9.08 -10.83 6.07
C GLU A 64 8.14 -12.05 6.13
N GLN A 65 7.28 -12.10 7.17
CA GLN A 65 6.29 -13.17 7.31
C GLN A 65 5.25 -13.18 6.17
N HIS A 66 4.82 -12.00 5.72
CA HIS A 66 3.85 -11.88 4.63
C HIS A 66 4.46 -12.19 3.27
N TRP A 67 5.67 -11.68 2.98
CA TRP A 67 6.27 -11.66 1.65
C TRP A 67 6.42 -13.05 1.01
N ASN A 68 6.82 -14.04 1.78
CA ASN A 68 6.92 -15.43 1.35
C ASN A 68 5.98 -16.38 2.13
N SER A 69 4.85 -15.86 2.62
CA SER A 69 3.79 -16.69 3.19
C SER A 69 3.26 -17.71 2.17
N ASP A 70 2.61 -18.75 2.65
CA ASP A 70 2.00 -19.77 1.78
C ASP A 70 0.99 -19.15 0.81
N HIS A 71 0.24 -18.15 1.25
CA HIS A 71 -0.68 -17.39 0.41
C HIS A 71 0.07 -16.67 -0.72
N MET A 72 1.09 -15.86 -0.42
CA MET A 72 1.84 -15.11 -1.43
C MET A 72 2.60 -16.02 -2.40
N ARG A 73 3.14 -17.12 -1.91
CA ARG A 73 3.74 -18.16 -2.78
C ARG A 73 2.73 -18.80 -3.71
N SER A 74 1.54 -19.12 -3.21
CA SER A 74 0.45 -19.64 -4.03
C SER A 74 0.01 -18.65 -5.10
N VAL A 75 -0.14 -17.35 -4.75
CA VAL A 75 -0.47 -16.29 -5.72
C VAL A 75 0.56 -16.23 -6.83
N ARG A 76 1.86 -16.18 -6.50
CA ARG A 76 2.94 -16.10 -7.50
C ARG A 76 2.97 -17.31 -8.42
N ARG A 77 2.91 -18.53 -7.86
CA ARG A 77 2.91 -19.77 -8.64
C ARG A 77 1.75 -19.82 -9.62
N ARG A 78 0.54 -19.54 -9.15
CA ARG A 78 -0.68 -19.57 -9.97
C ARG A 78 -0.66 -18.48 -11.03
N MET A 79 -0.15 -17.30 -10.71
CA MET A 79 -0.02 -16.20 -11.66
C MET A 79 1.00 -16.51 -12.77
N LEU A 80 2.15 -17.13 -12.44
CA LEU A 80 3.12 -17.59 -13.44
C LEU A 80 2.58 -18.74 -14.29
N ALA A 81 1.65 -19.54 -13.75
CA ALA A 81 0.95 -20.58 -14.51
C ALA A 81 -0.16 -20.02 -15.43
N GLY A 82 -0.40 -18.69 -15.41
CA GLY A 82 -1.44 -18.06 -16.21
C GLY A 82 -2.86 -18.29 -15.67
N GLU A 83 -3.02 -18.64 -14.41
CA GLU A 83 -4.34 -18.85 -13.80
C GLU A 83 -5.02 -17.50 -13.49
N THR A 84 -6.35 -17.48 -13.62
CA THR A 84 -7.17 -16.36 -13.13
C THR A 84 -7.32 -16.46 -11.63
N LEU A 85 -6.88 -15.43 -10.92
CA LEU A 85 -6.84 -15.37 -9.46
C LEU A 85 -8.08 -14.64 -8.92
N PRO A 86 -8.83 -15.22 -7.95
CA PRO A 86 -9.92 -14.51 -7.26
C PRO A 86 -9.45 -13.24 -6.57
N GLU A 87 -8.23 -13.23 -6.04
CA GLU A 87 -7.58 -12.06 -5.44
C GLU A 87 -7.50 -10.87 -6.41
N CYS A 88 -7.46 -11.15 -7.71
CA CYS A 88 -7.37 -10.17 -8.79
C CYS A 88 -8.72 -9.84 -9.46
N GLU A 89 -9.85 -10.21 -8.83
CA GLU A 89 -11.20 -10.03 -9.41
C GLU A 89 -11.43 -8.60 -9.90
N VAL A 90 -11.07 -7.59 -9.11
CA VAL A 90 -11.22 -6.17 -9.48
C VAL A 90 -10.50 -5.84 -10.79
N CYS A 91 -9.31 -6.38 -11.01
CA CYS A 91 -8.59 -6.20 -12.26
C CYS A 91 -9.16 -7.04 -13.39
N ASN A 92 -9.60 -8.28 -13.10
CA ASN A 92 -10.19 -9.18 -14.10
C ASN A 92 -11.47 -8.58 -14.68
N ASP A 93 -12.34 -8.02 -13.85
CA ASP A 93 -13.62 -7.44 -14.26
C ASP A 93 -13.46 -6.14 -15.07
N ARG A 94 -12.34 -5.45 -14.93
CA ARG A 94 -12.11 -4.12 -15.53
C ARG A 94 -11.15 -4.11 -16.72
N LEU A 95 -10.55 -5.22 -17.07
CA LEU A 95 -9.49 -5.32 -18.10
C LEU A 95 -9.84 -4.71 -19.46
N LEU A 96 -11.11 -4.64 -19.81
CA LEU A 96 -11.53 -4.22 -21.15
C LEU A 96 -11.89 -2.73 -21.26
N ASN A 97 -12.05 -2.00 -20.17
CA ASN A 97 -12.69 -0.68 -20.21
C ASN A 97 -12.05 0.42 -19.35
N THR A 98 -11.07 0.12 -18.51
CA THR A 98 -10.48 1.11 -17.59
C THR A 98 -9.02 0.76 -17.26
N ASP A 99 -8.25 1.76 -16.87
CA ASP A 99 -6.94 1.57 -16.26
C ASP A 99 -7.07 0.68 -15.02
N VAL A 100 -6.31 -0.40 -14.99
CA VAL A 100 -6.29 -1.33 -13.86
C VAL A 100 -4.90 -1.40 -13.24
N TYR A 101 -4.85 -1.75 -11.96
CA TYR A 101 -3.58 -1.88 -11.23
C TYR A 101 -2.61 -2.88 -11.88
N ARG A 102 -3.12 -3.90 -12.56
CA ARG A 102 -2.30 -4.88 -13.31
C ARG A 102 -1.48 -4.19 -14.40
N ASP A 103 -2.11 -3.36 -15.23
CA ASP A 103 -1.44 -2.62 -16.29
C ASP A 103 -0.45 -1.61 -15.71
N TYR A 104 -0.84 -0.93 -14.63
CA TYR A 104 0.04 -0.04 -13.91
C TYR A 104 1.33 -0.75 -13.45
N PHE A 105 1.20 -1.86 -12.73
CA PHE A 105 2.37 -2.61 -12.24
C PHE A 105 3.18 -3.24 -13.37
N TRP A 106 2.55 -3.64 -14.47
CA TRP A 106 3.27 -4.10 -15.64
C TRP A 106 4.10 -2.97 -16.25
N HIS A 107 3.50 -1.84 -16.59
CA HIS A 107 4.21 -0.70 -17.19
C HIS A 107 5.31 -0.16 -16.29
N MET A 108 5.10 -0.11 -15.01
CA MET A 108 6.08 0.38 -14.05
C MET A 108 7.29 -0.55 -13.89
N PHE A 109 7.06 -1.87 -13.88
CA PHE A 109 8.07 -2.84 -13.46
C PHE A 109 8.40 -3.93 -14.50
N GLN A 110 7.98 -3.81 -15.77
CA GLN A 110 8.28 -4.80 -16.82
C GLN A 110 9.79 -5.05 -17.00
N HIS A 111 10.62 -4.07 -16.70
CA HIS A 111 12.08 -4.21 -16.74
C HIS A 111 12.62 -5.23 -15.72
N ARG A 112 11.81 -5.65 -14.75
CA ARG A 112 12.12 -6.67 -13.76
C ARG A 112 11.57 -8.05 -14.09
N TYR A 113 10.95 -8.23 -15.26
CA TYR A 113 10.29 -9.48 -15.63
C TYR A 113 11.26 -10.67 -15.61
N ASP A 114 12.46 -10.52 -16.18
CA ASP A 114 13.47 -11.57 -16.20
C ASP A 114 13.91 -11.95 -14.78
N ASP A 115 14.03 -10.98 -13.89
CA ASP A 115 14.31 -11.21 -12.47
C ASP A 115 13.18 -12.00 -11.79
N VAL A 116 11.91 -11.69 -12.10
CA VAL A 116 10.75 -12.43 -11.58
C VAL A 116 10.85 -13.91 -11.93
N ILE A 117 11.17 -14.23 -13.19
CA ILE A 117 11.33 -15.61 -13.65
C ILE A 117 12.54 -16.28 -13.02
N ALA A 118 13.68 -15.59 -12.99
CA ALA A 118 14.94 -16.17 -12.51
C ALA A 118 15.00 -16.35 -10.97
N LYS A 119 14.29 -15.47 -10.23
CA LYS A 119 14.36 -15.41 -8.76
C LYS A 119 13.13 -16.01 -8.06
N THR A 120 12.22 -16.66 -8.80
CA THR A 120 11.06 -17.34 -8.24
C THR A 120 11.16 -18.84 -8.47
N ASP A 121 11.09 -19.63 -7.42
CA ASP A 121 11.14 -21.08 -7.52
C ASP A 121 9.78 -21.68 -7.90
N LEU A 122 9.76 -23.00 -8.14
CA LEU A 122 8.54 -23.74 -8.52
C LEU A 122 7.43 -23.72 -7.45
N ASN A 123 7.78 -23.38 -6.21
CA ASN A 123 6.84 -23.26 -5.11
C ASN A 123 6.33 -21.80 -4.92
N GLY A 124 6.78 -20.87 -5.77
CA GLY A 124 6.42 -19.45 -5.71
C GLY A 124 7.18 -18.66 -4.65
N HIS A 125 8.20 -19.22 -4.01
CA HIS A 125 9.11 -18.48 -3.16
C HIS A 125 10.00 -17.60 -4.03
N THR A 126 10.20 -16.34 -3.61
CA THR A 126 11.09 -15.41 -4.33
C THR A 126 12.15 -14.81 -3.42
N THR A 127 13.33 -14.59 -3.99
CA THR A 127 14.41 -13.84 -3.34
C THR A 127 14.35 -12.34 -3.65
N MET A 128 13.41 -11.91 -4.49
CA MET A 128 13.16 -10.48 -4.73
C MET A 128 12.63 -9.80 -3.48
N GLN A 129 12.93 -8.51 -3.37
CA GLN A 129 12.41 -7.66 -2.30
C GLN A 129 11.47 -6.59 -2.89
N PRO A 130 10.49 -6.07 -2.13
CA PRO A 130 9.63 -5.02 -2.62
C PRO A 130 10.42 -3.73 -2.90
N VAL A 131 10.05 -3.07 -3.97
CA VAL A 131 10.61 -1.79 -4.45
C VAL A 131 9.55 -0.72 -4.59
N SER A 132 8.28 -1.09 -4.49
CA SER A 132 7.09 -0.24 -4.54
C SER A 132 6.34 -0.35 -3.22
N TRP A 133 5.97 0.79 -2.62
CA TRP A 133 5.50 0.89 -1.26
C TRP A 133 4.20 1.69 -1.15
N ASP A 134 3.09 1.04 -0.74
CA ASP A 134 1.84 1.65 -0.30
C ASP A 134 1.70 1.43 1.21
N TYR A 135 2.51 2.14 1.99
CA TYR A 135 2.47 2.07 3.45
C TYR A 135 1.66 3.23 4.03
N ARG A 136 0.47 2.91 4.50
CA ARG A 136 -0.43 3.86 5.16
C ARG A 136 -0.13 3.86 6.65
N PHE A 137 0.91 4.59 7.03
CA PHE A 137 1.49 4.59 8.39
C PHE A 137 0.48 4.86 9.50
N THR A 138 -0.58 5.62 9.22
CA THR A 138 -1.61 5.96 10.19
C THR A 138 -2.89 6.43 9.47
N ASN A 139 -4.00 6.53 10.22
CA ASN A 139 -5.22 7.18 9.76
C ASN A 139 -5.25 8.69 10.04
N LEU A 140 -4.13 9.31 10.38
CA LEU A 140 -4.06 10.74 10.70
C LEU A 140 -4.58 11.58 9.53
N CYS A 141 -5.66 12.34 9.77
CA CYS A 141 -6.27 13.22 8.81
C CYS A 141 -6.98 14.37 9.51
N ASN A 142 -6.89 15.57 8.95
CA ASN A 142 -7.55 16.77 9.46
C ASN A 142 -8.98 16.96 8.91
N PHE A 143 -9.40 16.15 7.93
CA PHE A 143 -10.72 16.24 7.34
C PHE A 143 -11.64 15.07 7.77
N LYS A 144 -12.95 15.35 7.69
CA LYS A 144 -14.04 14.39 7.90
C LYS A 144 -14.90 14.32 6.65
N CYS A 145 -14.32 13.95 5.51
CA CYS A 145 -15.05 13.81 4.25
C CYS A 145 -16.14 12.75 4.38
N ARG A 146 -17.30 13.00 3.80
CA ARG A 146 -18.46 12.09 3.87
C ARG A 146 -18.21 10.73 3.20
N THR A 147 -17.30 10.71 2.23
CA THR A 147 -16.88 9.49 1.50
C THR A 147 -15.85 8.67 2.28
N CYS A 148 -15.35 9.21 3.39
CA CYS A 148 -14.32 8.59 4.20
C CYS A 148 -14.90 8.04 5.51
N GLY A 149 -14.17 7.15 6.17
CA GLY A 149 -14.53 6.59 7.48
C GLY A 149 -13.39 6.69 8.48
N ASP A 150 -13.63 6.18 9.67
CA ASP A 150 -12.70 6.11 10.79
C ASP A 150 -11.39 5.39 10.44
N MET A 151 -11.44 4.39 9.57
CA MET A 151 -10.26 3.65 9.13
C MET A 151 -9.22 4.55 8.45
N LEU A 152 -9.65 5.61 7.76
CA LEU A 152 -8.80 6.52 6.98
C LEU A 152 -8.84 7.96 7.50
N SER A 153 -9.54 8.23 8.62
CA SER A 153 -9.58 9.57 9.22
C SER A 153 -9.61 9.50 10.74
N SER A 154 -8.56 9.97 11.37
CA SER A 154 -8.47 10.13 12.82
C SER A 154 -9.49 11.13 13.35
N SER A 155 -9.92 12.10 12.53
CA SER A 155 -10.98 13.05 12.89
C SER A 155 -12.34 12.36 13.00
N TRP A 156 -12.65 11.40 12.10
CA TRP A 156 -13.83 10.55 12.23
C TRP A 156 -13.75 9.60 13.43
N GLU A 157 -12.61 8.95 13.63
CA GLU A 157 -12.38 8.11 14.81
C GLU A 157 -12.62 8.88 16.11
N THR A 158 -12.09 10.10 16.19
CA THR A 158 -12.26 10.99 17.36
C THR A 158 -13.73 11.33 17.59
N GLU A 159 -14.46 11.72 16.55
CA GLU A 159 -15.88 12.07 16.64
C GLU A 159 -16.74 10.87 17.09
N GLN A 160 -16.52 9.70 16.52
CA GLN A 160 -17.23 8.48 16.91
C GLN A 160 -16.99 8.13 18.39
N ARG A 161 -15.77 8.30 18.88
CA ARG A 161 -15.44 8.09 20.30
C ARG A 161 -16.14 9.10 21.20
N GLN A 162 -16.08 10.40 20.84
CA GLN A 162 -16.68 11.48 21.62
C GLN A 162 -18.20 11.32 21.74
N HIS A 163 -18.87 10.93 20.67
CA HIS A 163 -20.32 10.76 20.62
C HIS A 163 -20.79 9.35 20.94
N ARG A 164 -19.89 8.44 21.39
CA ARG A 164 -20.20 7.05 21.73
C ARG A 164 -20.90 6.29 20.59
N MET A 165 -20.50 6.54 19.37
CA MET A 165 -21.10 5.95 18.18
C MET A 165 -20.47 4.60 17.80
N ILE A 166 -19.45 4.14 18.53
CA ILE A 166 -18.75 2.88 18.22
C ILE A 166 -19.57 1.71 18.78
N ASP A 167 -20.04 0.87 17.90
CA ASP A 167 -20.63 -0.42 18.26
C ASP A 167 -19.53 -1.44 18.55
N TRP A 168 -19.26 -1.66 19.83
CA TRP A 168 -18.25 -2.61 20.29
C TRP A 168 -18.61 -4.08 20.07
N THR A 169 -19.86 -4.37 19.72
CA THR A 169 -20.28 -5.73 19.34
C THR A 169 -19.93 -6.04 17.88
N ASN A 170 -19.71 -5.01 17.07
CA ASN A 170 -19.27 -5.17 15.69
C ASN A 170 -17.76 -5.44 15.63
N THR A 171 -17.42 -6.63 15.17
CA THR A 171 -16.03 -7.08 15.05
C THR A 171 -15.16 -6.18 14.16
N LYS A 172 -15.76 -5.51 13.16
CA LYS A 172 -15.07 -4.53 12.32
C LYS A 172 -14.50 -3.34 13.11
N ASN A 173 -15.01 -3.08 14.30
CA ASN A 173 -14.53 -2.02 15.18
C ASN A 173 -13.45 -2.49 16.16
N SER A 174 -13.04 -3.76 16.11
CA SER A 174 -12.08 -4.35 17.06
C SER A 174 -10.76 -3.59 17.12
N TRP A 175 -10.27 -3.07 15.98
CA TRP A 175 -9.04 -2.29 15.89
C TRP A 175 -9.09 -0.98 16.70
N MET A 176 -10.29 -0.44 16.97
CA MET A 176 -10.49 0.79 17.74
C MET A 176 -10.49 0.56 19.26
N LYS A 177 -10.51 -0.68 19.75
CA LYS A 177 -10.39 -0.93 21.19
C LYS A 177 -9.10 -0.31 21.71
N PRO A 178 -9.12 0.40 22.87
CA PRO A 178 -7.97 1.21 23.30
C PRO A 178 -6.66 0.43 23.43
N ASP A 179 -6.72 -0.80 23.94
CA ASP A 179 -5.58 -1.70 24.09
C ASP A 179 -5.03 -2.15 22.72
N ILE A 180 -5.92 -2.53 21.80
CA ILE A 180 -5.54 -2.92 20.43
C ILE A 180 -4.98 -1.72 19.65
N ARG A 181 -5.64 -0.56 19.75
CA ARG A 181 -5.19 0.67 19.10
C ARG A 181 -3.78 1.09 19.57
N SER A 182 -3.49 0.90 20.86
CA SER A 182 -2.15 1.14 21.40
C SER A 182 -1.12 0.17 20.82
N GLN A 183 -1.46 -1.13 20.73
CA GLN A 183 -0.58 -2.14 20.15
C GLN A 183 -0.33 -1.91 18.65
N ILE A 184 -1.36 -1.50 17.88
CA ILE A 184 -1.22 -1.09 16.48
C ILE A 184 -0.23 0.07 16.37
N SER A 185 -0.39 1.11 17.19
CA SER A 185 0.52 2.27 17.17
C SER A 185 1.95 1.88 17.52
N GLN A 186 2.14 0.99 18.47
CA GLN A 186 3.47 0.46 18.81
C GLN A 186 4.07 -0.33 17.66
N PHE A 187 3.31 -1.21 17.01
CA PHE A 187 3.79 -1.97 15.86
C PHE A 187 4.13 -1.06 14.68
N GLN A 188 3.32 -0.04 14.41
CA GLN A 188 3.58 0.95 13.37
C GLN A 188 4.88 1.71 13.63
N SER A 189 5.08 2.23 14.84
CA SER A 189 6.25 3.05 15.18
C SER A 189 7.56 2.25 15.34
N SER A 190 7.49 0.94 15.51
CA SER A 190 8.67 0.09 15.61
C SER A 190 8.89 -0.73 14.33
N GLN A 191 8.09 -1.76 14.12
CA GLN A 191 8.30 -2.74 13.04
C GLN A 191 8.04 -2.16 11.63
N VAL A 192 6.88 -1.49 11.43
CA VAL A 192 6.52 -0.96 10.11
C VAL A 192 7.48 0.13 9.67
N GLU A 193 7.85 0.98 10.61
CA GLU A 193 8.79 2.06 10.35
C GLU A 193 10.21 1.52 10.08
N GLN A 194 10.62 0.46 10.77
CA GLN A 194 11.88 -0.22 10.53
C GLN A 194 11.93 -0.85 9.14
N GLU A 195 10.89 -1.55 8.71
CA GLU A 195 10.79 -2.17 7.38
C GLU A 195 10.99 -1.15 6.25
N PHE A 196 10.32 0.00 6.36
CA PHE A 196 10.43 1.04 5.35
C PHE A 196 11.78 1.78 5.43
N SER A 197 12.26 2.09 6.64
CA SER A 197 13.56 2.70 6.86
C SER A 197 14.69 1.84 6.27
N GLN A 198 14.63 0.53 6.51
CA GLN A 198 15.61 -0.39 5.95
C GLN A 198 15.58 -0.37 4.40
N ALA A 199 14.40 -0.34 3.79
CA ALA A 199 14.28 -0.26 2.33
C ALA A 199 14.88 1.04 1.76
N VAL A 200 14.71 2.16 2.47
CA VAL A 200 15.32 3.43 2.11
C VAL A 200 16.85 3.37 2.22
N GLU A 201 17.38 2.91 3.35
CA GLU A 201 18.84 2.83 3.58
C GLU A 201 19.53 1.81 2.66
N GLU A 202 18.81 0.77 2.21
CA GLU A 202 19.31 -0.21 1.25
C GLU A 202 19.10 0.20 -0.21
N HIS A 203 18.68 1.44 -0.48
CA HIS A 203 18.45 1.97 -1.84
C HIS A 203 17.45 1.15 -2.67
N ARG A 204 16.43 0.54 -2.03
CA ARG A 204 15.47 -0.36 -2.70
C ARG A 204 14.20 0.31 -3.19
N VAL A 205 13.98 1.57 -2.84
CA VAL A 205 12.73 2.28 -3.18
C VAL A 205 12.77 2.80 -4.62
N GLU A 206 11.81 2.38 -5.44
CA GLU A 206 11.61 2.87 -6.82
C GLU A 206 10.28 3.60 -6.97
N GLU A 207 9.28 3.21 -6.18
CA GLU A 207 7.98 3.86 -6.15
C GLU A 207 7.47 3.94 -4.74
N ILE A 208 6.90 5.09 -4.39
CA ILE A 208 6.16 5.31 -3.16
C ILE A 208 4.77 5.87 -3.48
N TYR A 209 3.75 5.26 -2.89
CA TYR A 209 2.39 5.78 -2.93
C TYR A 209 1.99 6.34 -1.56
N TRP A 210 2.11 7.64 -1.43
CA TRP A 210 1.70 8.38 -0.24
C TRP A 210 0.19 8.56 -0.21
N VAL A 211 -0.48 7.78 0.64
CA VAL A 211 -1.93 7.70 0.74
C VAL A 211 -2.33 7.21 2.16
N GLY A 212 -3.59 7.22 2.48
CA GLY A 212 -4.08 6.73 3.77
C GLY A 212 -5.04 7.73 4.39
N GLY A 213 -4.72 8.35 5.52
CA GLY A 213 -5.37 9.54 6.03
C GLY A 213 -5.03 10.76 5.16
N GLU A 214 -4.30 11.71 5.71
CA GLU A 214 -3.66 12.78 4.94
C GLU A 214 -2.14 12.58 5.01
N PRO A 215 -1.49 12.10 3.93
CA PRO A 215 -0.08 11.71 3.97
C PRO A 215 0.86 12.89 4.25
N LEU A 216 0.50 14.12 3.86
CA LEU A 216 1.31 15.30 4.14
C LEU A 216 1.26 15.74 5.61
N MET A 217 0.42 15.10 6.42
CA MET A 217 0.45 15.21 7.88
C MET A 217 1.37 14.18 8.54
N TYR A 218 1.86 13.19 7.82
CA TYR A 218 2.73 12.17 8.39
C TYR A 218 4.16 12.68 8.56
N PRO A 219 4.73 12.65 9.78
CA PRO A 219 6.16 12.94 9.97
C PRO A 219 7.06 12.02 9.13
N GLN A 220 6.62 10.77 8.90
CA GLN A 220 7.30 9.78 8.07
C GLN A 220 7.48 10.27 6.63
N HIS A 221 6.45 10.88 6.03
CA HIS A 221 6.54 11.42 4.68
C HIS A 221 7.74 12.37 4.54
N TRP A 222 7.77 13.41 5.35
CA TRP A 222 8.80 14.47 5.28
C TRP A 222 10.20 13.93 5.57
N ARG A 223 10.31 13.05 6.58
CA ARG A 223 11.57 12.46 6.98
C ARG A 223 12.15 11.56 5.89
N TYR A 224 11.35 10.64 5.36
CA TYR A 224 11.85 9.67 4.39
C TYR A 224 12.04 10.25 2.99
N MET A 225 11.22 11.19 2.55
CA MET A 225 11.47 11.86 1.27
C MET A 225 12.78 12.66 1.30
N ARG A 226 13.06 13.40 2.38
CA ARG A 226 14.37 14.04 2.55
C ARG A 226 15.51 13.02 2.57
N ARG A 227 15.34 11.93 3.30
CA ARG A 227 16.38 10.90 3.40
C ARG A 227 16.70 10.25 2.05
N ILE A 228 15.70 9.97 1.22
CA ILE A 228 15.86 9.45 -0.15
C ILE A 228 16.67 10.45 -1.01
N ILE A 229 16.37 11.74 -0.89
CA ILE A 229 17.10 12.79 -1.60
C ILE A 229 18.55 12.89 -1.10
N GLU A 230 18.78 12.88 0.21
CA GLU A 230 20.12 12.89 0.83
C GLU A 230 20.98 11.69 0.39
N LEU A 231 20.37 10.52 0.22
CA LEU A 231 21.05 9.31 -0.27
C LEU A 231 21.37 9.37 -1.78
N GLY A 232 20.86 10.38 -2.50
CA GLY A 232 21.03 10.50 -3.94
C GLY A 232 20.07 9.65 -4.78
N ASP A 233 19.05 9.04 -4.16
CA ASP A 233 18.11 8.15 -4.83
C ASP A 233 16.90 8.88 -5.45
N GLY A 234 16.78 10.18 -5.24
CA GLY A 234 15.64 10.95 -5.77
C GLY A 234 15.40 10.74 -7.26
N ASN A 235 16.46 10.70 -8.08
CA ASN A 235 16.38 10.48 -9.53
C ASN A 235 15.87 9.08 -9.95
N ARG A 236 15.66 8.16 -9.00
CA ARG A 236 15.13 6.81 -9.24
C ARG A 236 13.70 6.65 -8.77
N VAL A 237 13.25 7.51 -7.83
CA VAL A 237 11.97 7.36 -7.15
C VAL A 237 10.85 8.05 -7.93
N TYR A 238 9.78 7.32 -8.14
CA TYR A 238 8.49 7.84 -8.56
C TYR A 238 7.58 8.01 -7.34
N ALA A 239 7.15 9.24 -7.06
CA ALA A 239 6.34 9.56 -5.90
C ALA A 239 4.88 9.83 -6.29
N ARG A 240 3.94 9.03 -5.79
CA ARG A 240 2.51 9.24 -6.00
C ARG A 240 1.83 9.67 -4.73
N TYR A 241 0.82 10.51 -4.87
CA TYR A 241 0.08 11.08 -3.76
C TYR A 241 -1.43 11.04 -4.00
N ASN A 242 -2.18 10.62 -2.98
CA ASN A 242 -3.57 11.01 -2.79
C ASN A 242 -3.63 11.90 -1.55
N THR A 243 -3.93 13.18 -1.72
CA THR A 243 -3.87 14.18 -0.66
C THR A 243 -4.97 15.21 -0.81
N ASN A 244 -5.44 15.76 0.29
CA ASN A 244 -6.34 16.89 0.31
C ASN A 244 -5.61 18.25 0.13
N LEU A 245 -4.28 18.24 0.03
CA LEU A 245 -3.41 19.40 -0.16
C LEU A 245 -3.58 20.52 0.89
N SER A 246 -4.20 20.23 2.03
CA SER A 246 -4.38 21.23 3.09
C SER A 246 -3.07 21.61 3.79
N ARG A 247 -2.04 20.82 3.59
CA ARG A 247 -0.69 21.04 4.15
C ARG A 247 0.36 20.72 3.09
N ILE A 248 1.09 21.71 2.63
CA ILE A 248 2.17 21.55 1.64
C ILE A 248 3.54 21.89 2.23
N ARG A 249 3.62 22.11 3.55
CA ARG A 249 4.86 22.43 4.28
C ARG A 249 4.93 21.70 5.61
N ASP A 250 6.14 21.35 5.99
CA ASP A 250 6.48 20.88 7.34
C ASP A 250 7.75 21.56 7.82
N ALA A 251 7.64 22.34 8.89
CA ALA A 251 8.71 23.24 9.36
C ALA A 251 9.25 24.13 8.22
N GLN A 252 10.48 23.94 7.80
CA GLN A 252 11.13 24.71 6.73
C GLN A 252 11.09 24.00 5.36
N THR A 253 10.54 22.78 5.29
CA THR A 253 10.50 21.96 4.06
C THR A 253 9.20 22.20 3.32
N GLU A 254 9.26 22.54 2.05
CA GLU A 254 8.13 22.73 1.14
C GLU A 254 8.03 21.54 0.19
N LEU A 255 6.78 21.10 -0.11
CA LEU A 255 6.54 19.88 -0.89
C LEU A 255 7.12 19.95 -2.31
N PHE A 256 6.85 21.04 -3.02
CA PHE A 256 7.21 21.14 -4.44
C PHE A 256 8.70 21.40 -4.61
N SER A 257 9.20 22.50 -4.05
CA SER A 257 10.58 22.94 -4.23
C SER A 257 11.62 22.06 -3.54
N ASP A 258 11.31 21.53 -2.35
CA ASP A 258 12.32 20.84 -1.54
C ASP A 258 12.21 19.31 -1.64
N ILE A 259 11.09 18.78 -2.18
CA ILE A 259 10.88 17.33 -2.33
C ILE A 259 10.65 16.96 -3.79
N LEU A 260 9.58 17.48 -4.44
CA LEU A 260 9.14 16.97 -5.74
C LEU A 260 10.07 17.35 -6.87
N ASP A 261 10.73 18.51 -6.82
CA ASP A 261 11.75 18.93 -7.80
C ASP A 261 13.02 18.05 -7.74
N HIS A 262 13.17 17.23 -6.68
CA HIS A 262 14.33 16.37 -6.45
C HIS A 262 14.06 14.87 -6.67
N VAL A 263 12.85 14.48 -7.09
CA VAL A 263 12.53 13.10 -7.46
C VAL A 263 12.43 12.92 -8.97
N ARG A 264 12.56 11.68 -9.44
CA ARG A 264 12.53 11.35 -10.88
C ARG A 264 11.26 11.85 -11.56
N ASP A 265 10.12 11.59 -10.91
CA ASP A 265 8.80 11.94 -11.42
C ASP A 265 7.79 11.85 -10.28
N TRP A 266 6.63 12.50 -10.42
CA TRP A 266 5.60 12.47 -9.41
C TRP A 266 4.20 12.64 -9.99
N GLN A 267 3.22 12.15 -9.24
CA GLN A 267 1.80 12.32 -9.54
C GLN A 267 1.04 12.71 -8.28
N ILE A 268 0.24 13.75 -8.35
CA ILE A 268 -0.69 14.12 -7.27
C ILE A 268 -2.13 13.93 -7.76
N CYS A 269 -2.87 13.12 -7.03
CA CYS A 269 -4.33 13.06 -7.08
C CYS A 269 -4.86 13.93 -5.93
N ALA A 270 -5.30 15.14 -6.26
CA ALA A 270 -5.92 16.04 -5.29
C ALA A 270 -7.33 15.54 -4.95
N SER A 271 -7.58 15.25 -3.68
CA SER A 271 -8.88 14.76 -3.20
C SER A 271 -9.83 15.93 -3.00
N LEU A 272 -10.75 16.10 -3.94
CA LEU A 272 -11.79 17.16 -3.91
C LEU A 272 -13.17 16.49 -3.93
N ASP A 273 -14.03 16.84 -2.97
CA ASP A 273 -15.41 16.33 -2.91
C ASP A 273 -16.32 16.99 -3.97
N GLY A 274 -15.89 18.10 -4.57
CA GLY A 274 -16.60 18.81 -5.62
C GLY A 274 -15.88 20.08 -6.06
N ILE A 275 -16.43 20.74 -7.07
CA ILE A 275 -15.93 22.02 -7.59
C ILE A 275 -17.03 23.08 -7.54
N GLY A 276 -16.65 24.37 -7.54
CA GLY A 276 -17.56 25.49 -7.44
C GLY A 276 -18.43 25.41 -6.18
N ARG A 277 -19.70 25.73 -6.29
CA ARG A 277 -20.63 25.75 -5.14
C ARG A 277 -20.77 24.41 -4.41
N ILE A 278 -20.52 23.28 -5.10
CA ILE A 278 -20.56 21.96 -4.48
C ILE A 278 -19.31 21.75 -3.61
N GLY A 279 -18.16 22.26 -4.05
CA GLY A 279 -16.91 22.16 -3.29
C GLY A 279 -16.80 23.17 -2.14
N GLU A 280 -17.65 24.19 -2.11
CA GLU A 280 -17.70 25.18 -1.03
C GLU A 280 -18.55 24.70 0.16
N TYR A 281 -19.28 23.60 0.01
CA TYR A 281 -20.17 23.02 1.04
C TYR A 281 -19.37 22.11 2.01
#